data_45b784ca9443e8f40aee10f919f8f30d
#
_entry.id   45b784ca9443e8f40aee10f919f8f30d
#
_cell.length_a   1.000
_cell.length_b   1.000
_cell.length_c   1.000
_cell.angle_alpha   90.00
_cell.angle_beta   90.00
_cell.angle_gamma   90.00
#
_symmetry.space_group_name_H-M   'P 1'
#
loop_
_entity.id
_entity.type
_entity.pdbx_description
1 polymer ?
#
loop_
_entity_poly.entity_id
_entity_poly.type
_entity_poly.pdbx_seq_one_letter_code
_entity_poly.pdbx_strand_id
1 'polypeptide(L)'
;MKRFVLDASITLAWFIDPLVAPLAARAQRLLLQGDRAIVPHLWWPEVANGFVVAQRRGILTATRSAQAFAELDILLAQSIERVSHDLSIQRVVTAAQSFTLTAYDATYLETARELHLPLATLDRRLAAAAGQAGVQLLS
;
A
#
# COMPACT_ATOMS: atom_id res chain seq x y z
N MET A 1 13.94 -5.78 -13.02
CA MET A 1 12.77 -5.11 -12.43
C MET A 1 12.24 -5.97 -11.30
N LYS A 2 12.14 -5.40 -10.13
CA LYS A 2 11.52 -6.06 -8.97
C LYS A 2 10.06 -5.64 -8.84
N ARG A 3 9.30 -6.44 -8.14
CA ARG A 3 7.88 -6.16 -7.84
C ARG A 3 7.63 -6.34 -6.35
N PHE A 4 6.71 -5.59 -5.81
CA PHE A 4 6.29 -5.70 -4.41
C PHE A 4 4.83 -5.25 -4.26
N VAL A 5 4.16 -5.76 -3.22
CA VAL A 5 2.80 -5.32 -2.89
C VAL A 5 2.89 -4.05 -2.05
N LEU A 6 2.11 -3.04 -2.42
CA LEU A 6 2.14 -1.71 -1.82
C LEU A 6 0.88 -1.47 -1.00
N ASP A 7 1.03 -1.34 0.31
CA ASP A 7 -0.04 -0.93 1.20
C ASP A 7 -0.29 0.58 1.10
N ALA A 8 -1.54 0.99 1.22
CA ALA A 8 -1.94 2.40 1.17
C ALA A 8 -1.18 3.27 2.19
N SER A 9 -0.77 2.73 3.33
CA SER A 9 0.00 3.47 4.34
C SER A 9 1.30 4.06 3.79
N ILE A 10 1.96 3.34 2.90
CA ILE A 10 3.19 3.81 2.25
C ILE A 10 2.89 4.99 1.32
N THR A 11 1.88 4.84 0.48
CA THR A 11 1.48 5.88 -0.47
C THR A 11 1.05 7.15 0.24
N LEU A 12 0.24 7.03 1.27
CA LEU A 12 -0.21 8.18 2.06
C LEU A 12 0.96 8.88 2.75
N ALA A 13 1.95 8.14 3.22
CA ALA A 13 3.15 8.72 3.82
C ALA A 13 3.92 9.62 2.86
N TRP A 14 3.96 9.29 1.58
CA TRP A 14 4.66 10.13 0.59
C TRP A 14 4.10 11.55 0.50
N PHE A 15 2.79 11.72 0.71
CA PHE A 15 2.09 12.97 0.45
C PHE A 15 1.62 13.69 1.70
N ILE A 16 1.42 12.97 2.80
CA ILE A 16 0.76 13.50 4.01
C ILE A 16 1.76 13.74 5.12
N ASP A 17 2.76 12.87 5.28
CA ASP A 17 3.69 12.97 6.40
C ASP A 17 4.70 14.11 6.18
N PRO A 18 4.93 14.98 7.17
CA PRO A 18 5.93 16.03 7.07
C PRO A 18 7.36 15.48 6.98
N LEU A 19 7.59 14.33 7.62
CA LEU A 19 8.83 13.55 7.50
C LEU A 19 8.46 12.16 6.99
N VAL A 20 8.87 11.87 5.75
CA VAL A 20 8.57 10.58 5.13
C VAL A 20 9.38 9.47 5.79
N ALA A 21 8.71 8.45 6.28
CA ALA A 21 9.34 7.29 6.91
C ALA A 21 10.36 6.64 5.96
N PRO A 22 11.51 6.13 6.47
CA PRO A 22 12.55 5.54 5.62
C PRO A 22 12.06 4.47 4.66
N LEU A 23 11.16 3.61 5.10
CA LEU A 23 10.58 2.56 4.25
C LEU A 23 9.75 3.15 3.11
N ALA A 24 8.94 4.18 3.40
CA ALA A 24 8.14 4.85 2.36
C ALA A 24 9.04 5.54 1.33
N ALA A 25 10.08 6.21 1.78
CA ALA A 25 11.08 6.82 0.89
C ALA A 25 11.81 5.76 0.05
N ARG A 26 12.13 4.63 0.63
CA ARG A 26 12.75 3.50 -0.07
C ARG A 26 11.84 2.96 -1.18
N ALA A 27 10.57 2.72 -0.87
CA ALA A 27 9.60 2.24 -1.83
C ALA A 27 9.46 3.22 -3.02
N GLN A 28 9.39 4.51 -2.74
CA GLN A 28 9.31 5.53 -3.78
C GLN A 28 10.53 5.52 -4.70
N ARG A 29 11.73 5.42 -4.14
CA ARG A 29 12.96 5.32 -4.93
C ARG A 29 12.97 4.11 -5.83
N LEU A 30 12.52 2.95 -5.34
CA LEU A 30 12.44 1.74 -6.15
C LEU A 30 11.52 1.92 -7.35
N LEU A 31 10.36 2.55 -7.17
CA LEU A 31 9.44 2.85 -8.26
C LEU A 31 10.07 3.80 -9.28
N LEU A 32 10.78 4.83 -8.82
CA LEU A 32 11.47 5.77 -9.70
C LEU A 32 12.64 5.11 -10.46
N GLN A 33 13.18 4.03 -9.95
CA GLN A 33 14.24 3.25 -10.60
C GLN A 33 13.72 2.18 -11.56
N GLY A 34 12.40 2.07 -11.73
CA GLY A 34 11.78 1.16 -12.66
C GLY A 34 11.16 -0.10 -12.05
N ASP A 35 11.23 -0.29 -10.74
CA ASP A 35 10.51 -1.36 -10.07
C ASP A 35 9.01 -1.08 -10.08
N ARG A 36 8.19 -2.09 -9.82
CA ARG A 36 6.75 -1.98 -9.89
C ARG A 36 6.07 -2.37 -8.60
N ALA A 37 5.04 -1.61 -8.24
CA ALA A 37 4.15 -1.94 -7.14
C ALA A 37 2.88 -2.60 -7.66
N ILE A 38 2.41 -3.60 -6.93
CA ILE A 38 1.14 -4.27 -7.19
C ILE A 38 0.20 -3.90 -6.06
N VAL A 39 -1.03 -3.51 -6.40
CA VAL A 39 -2.03 -3.11 -5.41
C VAL A 39 -3.34 -3.87 -5.59
N PRO A 40 -3.98 -4.29 -4.50
CA PRO A 40 -5.35 -4.81 -4.56
C PRO A 40 -6.33 -3.66 -4.84
N HIS A 41 -7.55 -3.99 -5.25
CA HIS A 41 -8.55 -2.97 -5.61
C HIS A 41 -8.89 -2.04 -4.44
N LEU A 42 -8.85 -2.52 -3.21
CA LEU A 42 -9.14 -1.70 -2.03
C LEU A 42 -8.12 -0.57 -1.79
N TRP A 43 -6.90 -0.68 -2.37
CA TRP A 43 -5.87 0.35 -2.25
C TRP A 43 -6.39 1.71 -2.74
N TRP A 44 -7.14 1.70 -3.83
CA TRP A 44 -7.67 2.92 -4.44
C TRP A 44 -8.58 3.72 -3.48
N PRO A 45 -9.68 3.14 -2.94
CA PRO A 45 -10.50 3.86 -1.98
C PRO A 45 -9.79 4.16 -0.67
N GLU A 46 -8.85 3.35 -0.23
CA GLU A 46 -8.07 3.65 0.97
C GLU A 46 -7.19 4.88 0.79
N VAL A 47 -6.50 4.99 -0.33
CA VAL A 47 -5.69 6.18 -0.64
C VAL A 47 -6.58 7.41 -0.74
N ALA A 48 -7.69 7.30 -1.48
CA ALA A 48 -8.65 8.40 -1.62
C ALA A 48 -9.18 8.87 -0.25
N ASN A 49 -9.56 7.93 0.62
CA ASN A 49 -10.05 8.26 1.96
C ASN A 49 -8.97 8.92 2.83
N GLY A 50 -7.72 8.49 2.70
CA GLY A 50 -6.59 9.14 3.38
C GLY A 50 -6.47 10.61 3.02
N PHE A 51 -6.62 10.95 1.75
CA PHE A 51 -6.64 12.36 1.30
C PHE A 51 -7.85 13.12 1.85
N VAL A 52 -9.03 12.51 1.82
CA VAL A 52 -10.26 13.13 2.37
C VAL A 52 -10.07 13.48 3.84
N VAL A 53 -9.58 12.53 4.63
CA VAL A 53 -9.35 12.74 6.08
C VAL A 53 -8.29 13.82 6.32
N ALA A 54 -7.18 13.77 5.58
CA ALA A 54 -6.10 14.77 5.73
C ALA A 54 -6.57 16.18 5.40
N GLN A 55 -7.40 16.36 4.36
CA GLN A 55 -7.99 17.65 4.03
C GLN A 55 -8.95 18.14 5.10
N ARG A 56 -9.83 17.28 5.59
CA ARG A 56 -10.79 17.62 6.66
C ARG A 56 -10.12 18.03 7.96
N ARG A 57 -8.96 17.44 8.26
CA ARG A 57 -8.16 17.77 9.45
C ARG A 57 -7.22 18.96 9.24
N GLY A 58 -7.21 19.55 8.05
CA GLY A 58 -6.32 20.66 7.72
C GLY A 58 -4.85 20.28 7.58
N ILE A 59 -4.53 18.99 7.45
CA ILE A 59 -3.15 18.51 7.24
C ILE A 59 -2.70 18.80 5.83
N LEU A 60 -3.61 18.68 4.85
CA LEU A 60 -3.34 19.00 3.45
C LEU A 60 -4.20 20.16 2.98
N THR A 61 -3.55 21.12 2.32
CA THR A 61 -4.24 22.17 1.59
C THR A 61 -4.76 21.67 0.25
N ALA A 62 -5.68 22.40 -0.37
CA ALA A 62 -6.15 22.09 -1.72
C ALA A 62 -5.02 22.14 -2.74
N THR A 63 -4.11 23.12 -2.62
CA THR A 63 -2.95 23.27 -3.51
C THR A 63 -2.00 22.08 -3.40
N ARG A 64 -1.65 21.67 -2.18
CA ARG A 64 -0.77 20.53 -1.98
C ARG A 64 -1.42 19.22 -2.46
N SER A 65 -2.73 19.06 -2.25
CA SER A 65 -3.47 17.90 -2.75
C SER A 65 -3.44 17.83 -4.28
N ALA A 66 -3.62 18.96 -4.98
CA ALA A 66 -3.55 18.99 -6.43
C ALA A 66 -2.16 18.57 -6.95
N GLN A 67 -1.09 19.01 -6.29
CA GLN A 67 0.28 18.58 -6.61
C GLN A 67 0.45 17.08 -6.40
N ALA A 68 -0.05 16.55 -5.28
CA ALA A 68 0.01 15.12 -4.96
C ALA A 68 -0.74 14.27 -5.99
N PHE A 69 -1.92 14.72 -6.44
CA PHE A 69 -2.69 14.01 -7.45
C PHE A 69 -1.95 13.93 -8.78
N ALA A 70 -1.27 15.00 -9.19
CA ALA A 70 -0.46 15.00 -10.41
C ALA A 70 0.71 14.01 -10.31
N GLU A 71 1.42 13.99 -9.18
CA GLU A 71 2.50 13.03 -8.92
C GLU A 71 1.97 11.58 -8.90
N LEU A 72 0.84 11.37 -8.25
CA LEU A 72 0.21 10.06 -8.15
C LEU A 72 -0.23 9.52 -9.51
N ASP A 73 -0.78 10.38 -10.37
CA ASP A 73 -1.17 10.00 -11.72
C ASP A 73 0.03 9.48 -12.54
N ILE A 74 1.19 10.09 -12.37
CA ILE A 74 2.42 9.62 -13.02
C ILE A 74 2.80 8.22 -12.52
N LEU A 75 2.78 8.01 -11.20
CA LEU A 75 3.09 6.71 -10.61
C LEU A 75 2.09 5.63 -11.05
N LEU A 76 0.81 5.96 -11.13
CA LEU A 76 -0.23 5.05 -11.61
C LEU A 76 -0.03 4.65 -13.06
N ALA A 77 0.41 5.58 -13.89
CA ALA A 77 0.65 5.31 -15.31
C ALA A 77 1.91 4.45 -15.54
N GLN A 78 2.93 4.60 -14.71
CA GLN A 78 4.26 4.07 -14.98
C GLN A 78 4.69 2.93 -14.05
N SER A 79 4.24 2.92 -12.80
CA SER A 79 4.88 2.13 -11.75
C SER A 79 3.94 1.33 -10.87
N ILE A 80 2.64 1.63 -10.86
CA ILE A 80 1.66 0.97 -10.00
C ILE A 80 0.66 0.21 -10.87
N GLU A 81 0.52 -1.08 -10.59
CA GLU A 81 -0.37 -2.00 -11.31
C GLU A 81 -1.42 -2.56 -10.35
N ARG A 82 -2.65 -2.67 -10.80
CA ARG A 82 -3.70 -3.36 -10.02
C ARG A 82 -3.62 -4.86 -10.25
N VAL A 83 -4.03 -5.64 -9.25
CA VAL A 83 -4.25 -7.07 -9.43
C VAL A 83 -5.30 -7.33 -10.52
N SER A 84 -5.18 -8.45 -11.21
CA SER A 84 -6.08 -8.81 -12.31
C SER A 84 -7.44 -9.33 -11.85
N HIS A 85 -7.54 -9.80 -10.60
CA HIS A 85 -8.76 -10.35 -10.02
C HIS A 85 -8.74 -10.21 -8.50
N ASP A 86 -9.92 -10.25 -7.89
CA ASP A 86 -10.04 -10.25 -6.43
C ASP A 86 -9.76 -11.64 -5.87
N LEU A 87 -9.27 -11.67 -4.63
CA LEU A 87 -9.20 -12.89 -3.83
C LEU A 87 -10.62 -13.31 -3.43
N SER A 88 -10.81 -14.62 -3.20
CA SER A 88 -12.10 -15.10 -2.69
C SER A 88 -12.36 -14.52 -1.29
N ILE A 89 -13.63 -14.28 -0.99
CA ILE A 89 -14.05 -13.79 0.33
C ILE A 89 -13.61 -14.77 1.41
N GLN A 90 -13.79 -16.06 1.18
CA GLN A 90 -13.41 -17.11 2.14
C GLN A 90 -11.91 -17.06 2.46
N ARG A 91 -11.06 -16.89 1.46
CA ARG A 91 -9.61 -16.81 1.65
C ARG A 91 -9.23 -15.60 2.53
N VAL A 92 -9.83 -14.45 2.26
CA VAL A 92 -9.59 -13.22 3.03
C VAL A 92 -10.05 -13.38 4.47
N VAL A 93 -11.26 -13.92 4.68
CA VAL A 93 -11.81 -14.15 6.02
C VAL A 93 -10.94 -15.13 6.81
N THR A 94 -10.52 -16.22 6.20
CA THR A 94 -9.65 -17.22 6.85
C THR A 94 -8.33 -16.58 7.30
N ALA A 95 -7.70 -15.79 6.44
CA ALA A 95 -6.45 -15.10 6.78
C ALA A 95 -6.65 -14.07 7.89
N ALA A 96 -7.73 -13.28 7.82
CA ALA A 96 -8.06 -12.30 8.85
C ALA A 96 -8.22 -12.97 10.23
N GLN A 97 -8.89 -14.10 10.29
CA GLN A 97 -9.06 -14.87 11.53
C GLN A 97 -7.73 -15.47 12.00
N SER A 98 -6.95 -16.06 11.09
CA SER A 98 -5.68 -16.72 11.44
C SER A 98 -4.63 -15.77 11.99
N PHE A 99 -4.59 -14.54 11.48
CA PHE A 99 -3.57 -13.54 11.82
C PHE A 99 -4.12 -12.37 12.63
N THR A 100 -5.38 -12.42 13.05
CA THR A 100 -6.04 -11.37 13.83
C THR A 100 -5.93 -10.00 13.12
N LEU A 101 -6.30 -9.98 11.85
CA LEU A 101 -6.30 -8.80 11.00
C LEU A 101 -7.71 -8.40 10.61
N THR A 102 -7.88 -7.17 10.17
CA THR A 102 -9.07 -6.78 9.41
C THR A 102 -9.05 -7.48 8.05
N ALA A 103 -10.21 -7.57 7.40
CA ALA A 103 -10.27 -8.09 6.03
C ALA A 103 -9.43 -7.25 5.06
N TYR A 104 -9.31 -5.95 5.32
CA TYR A 104 -8.52 -5.03 4.50
C TYR A 104 -7.03 -5.38 4.57
N ASP A 105 -6.48 -5.50 5.77
CA ASP A 105 -5.07 -5.89 5.97
C ASP A 105 -4.81 -7.30 5.49
N ALA A 106 -5.74 -8.22 5.73
CA ALA A 106 -5.63 -9.59 5.23
C ALA A 106 -5.59 -9.65 3.70
N THR A 107 -6.27 -8.73 3.01
CA THR A 107 -6.22 -8.65 1.55
C THR A 107 -4.81 -8.31 1.05
N TYR A 108 -4.11 -7.37 1.68
CA TYR A 108 -2.72 -7.08 1.34
C TYR A 108 -1.81 -8.28 1.60
N LEU A 109 -1.96 -8.91 2.75
CA LEU A 109 -1.17 -10.07 3.12
C LEU A 109 -1.35 -11.22 2.12
N GLU A 110 -2.60 -11.56 1.81
CA GLU A 110 -2.91 -12.66 0.90
C GLU A 110 -2.55 -12.36 -0.54
N THR A 111 -2.62 -11.10 -0.96
CA THR A 111 -2.11 -10.67 -2.26
C THR A 111 -0.61 -10.94 -2.37
N ALA A 112 0.15 -10.58 -1.35
CA ALA A 112 1.60 -10.84 -1.32
C ALA A 112 1.91 -12.34 -1.31
N ARG A 113 1.14 -13.13 -0.56
CA ARG A 113 1.31 -14.58 -0.51
C ARG A 113 1.02 -15.24 -1.86
N GLU A 114 -0.09 -14.87 -2.49
CA GLU A 114 -0.48 -15.44 -3.79
C GLU A 114 0.55 -15.14 -4.88
N LEU A 115 1.06 -13.92 -4.89
CA LEU A 115 2.01 -13.48 -5.92
C LEU A 115 3.47 -13.80 -5.57
N HIS A 116 3.73 -14.31 -4.37
CA HIS A 116 5.09 -14.55 -3.86
C HIS A 116 5.96 -13.30 -3.92
N LEU A 117 5.39 -12.17 -3.49
CA LEU A 117 6.05 -10.87 -3.51
C LEU A 117 6.27 -10.33 -2.11
N PRO A 118 7.30 -9.50 -1.90
CA PRO A 118 7.45 -8.76 -0.66
C PRO A 118 6.30 -7.78 -0.45
N LEU A 119 6.03 -7.45 0.80
CA LEU A 119 5.00 -6.49 1.20
C LEU A 119 5.65 -5.23 1.76
N ALA A 120 5.22 -4.08 1.26
CA ALA A 120 5.62 -2.77 1.77
C ALA A 120 4.48 -2.17 2.59
N THR A 121 4.66 -2.04 3.89
CA THR A 121 3.67 -1.47 4.81
C THR A 121 4.32 -0.75 5.97
N LEU A 122 3.66 0.30 6.45
CA LEU A 122 4.01 0.98 7.72
C LEU A 122 3.15 0.49 8.88
N ASP A 123 2.14 -0.33 8.61
CA ASP A 123 1.26 -0.87 9.65
C ASP A 123 1.97 -1.99 10.41
N ARG A 124 2.10 -1.82 11.73
CA ARG A 124 2.83 -2.77 12.59
C ARG A 124 2.15 -4.13 12.70
N ARG A 125 0.82 -4.16 12.73
CA ARG A 125 0.06 -5.41 12.80
C ARG A 125 0.19 -6.21 11.52
N LEU A 126 0.09 -5.54 10.39
CA LEU A 126 0.25 -6.18 9.09
C LEU A 126 1.69 -6.68 8.91
N ALA A 127 2.68 -5.89 9.30
CA ALA A 127 4.08 -6.31 9.26
C ALA A 127 4.35 -7.55 10.12
N ALA A 128 3.80 -7.59 11.33
CA ALA A 128 3.92 -8.74 12.22
C ALA A 128 3.26 -9.99 11.63
N ALA A 129 2.07 -9.83 11.05
CA ALA A 129 1.35 -10.92 10.39
C ALA A 129 2.13 -11.45 9.17
N ALA A 130 2.76 -10.57 8.42
CA ALA A 130 3.60 -10.94 7.29
C ALA A 130 4.75 -11.87 7.74
N GLY A 131 5.41 -11.52 8.85
CA GLY A 131 6.45 -12.37 9.43
C GLY A 131 5.94 -13.75 9.81
N GLN A 132 4.76 -13.84 10.44
CA GLN A 132 4.13 -15.10 10.83
C GLN A 132 3.71 -15.93 9.61
N ALA A 133 3.27 -15.28 8.56
CA ALA A 133 2.79 -15.93 7.34
C ALA A 133 3.91 -16.31 6.35
N GLY A 134 5.16 -15.97 6.66
CA GLY A 134 6.29 -16.23 5.77
C GLY A 134 6.35 -15.26 4.59
N VAL A 135 5.71 -14.10 4.68
CA VAL A 135 5.78 -13.04 3.68
C VAL A 135 6.96 -12.13 4.01
N GLN A 136 7.84 -11.94 3.05
CA GLN A 136 8.99 -11.06 3.21
C GLN A 136 8.52 -9.60 3.19
N LEU A 137 9.04 -8.79 4.10
CA LEU A 137 8.81 -7.36 4.08
C LEU A 137 9.81 -6.68 3.15
N LEU A 138 9.35 -5.63 2.47
CA LEU A 138 10.25 -4.75 1.73
C LEU A 138 11.18 -4.06 2.72
N SER A 139 12.46 -4.06 2.42
CA SER A 139 13.49 -3.45 3.27
C SER A 139 14.35 -2.47 2.50
#